data_be6c348fd3ab82c3972b4af498de854c
#
_entry.id   be6c348fd3ab82c3972b4af498de854c
#
_cell.length_a   1.000
_cell.length_b   1.000
_cell.length_c   1.000
_cell.angle_alpha   90.00
_cell.angle_beta   90.00
_cell.angle_gamma   90.00
#
_symmetry.space_group_name_H-M   'P 1'
#
loop_
_entity.id
_entity.type
_entity.pdbx_description
1 polymer ?
#
loop_
_entity_poly.entity_id
_entity_poly.type
_entity_poly.pdbx_seq_one_letter_code
_entity_poly.pdbx_strand_id
1 'polypeptide(L)'
;EGFLLFVAAQAGFLDGPRVRSNMAIDRWLPSRFAHLSDRLVTQNGIVVMGAASLLALFGSHGSVDFLVVLYSINVFITFTLSQLGMVIHWWKERHADPRWIKHILVSGIGCGLTGFILCFVVVVKFAEGGWVTMVITLGLAGAAVLMKRHYAATSQTLSRLDTLVKAAEMSVPGTPPEIREPDRKARTAVLLVNGWNGLGLHSLFAILRLYGDFYRNFVIIHVGVLDAGTFKGADEVESLKDHTRVETDKYVAYLRRNGKSAEGRWSVGSDVVNSLEDLARDTAKDYPHSVFFGGQLVFRKEGLWTRILHNNIVFAIQRRLYVRGLPFMVLPIRVD
;
A
#
# COMPACT_ATOMS: atom_id res chain seq x y z
N GLU A 1 -21.14 31.42 15.37
CA GLU A 1 -19.91 31.30 14.55
C GLU A 1 -19.07 30.09 14.97
N GLY A 2 -18.73 29.89 16.28
CA GLY A 2 -17.92 28.78 16.75
C GLY A 2 -18.47 27.39 16.41
N PHE A 3 -19.79 27.20 16.44
CA PHE A 3 -20.44 25.95 16.04
C PHE A 3 -20.25 25.63 14.55
N LEU A 4 -20.32 26.64 13.68
CA LEU A 4 -20.08 26.47 12.24
C LEU A 4 -18.62 26.07 11.95
N LEU A 5 -17.68 26.68 12.67
CA LEU A 5 -16.26 26.31 12.56
C LEU A 5 -16.00 24.89 13.04
N PHE A 6 -16.68 24.45 14.09
CA PHE A 6 -16.59 23.07 14.59
C PHE A 6 -17.09 22.06 13.56
N VAL A 7 -18.25 22.33 12.92
CA VAL A 7 -18.80 21.48 11.85
C VAL A 7 -17.87 21.45 10.64
N ALA A 8 -17.30 22.61 10.25
CA ALA A 8 -16.33 22.67 9.17
C ALA A 8 -15.06 21.87 9.46
N ALA A 9 -14.56 21.91 10.70
CA ALA A 9 -13.42 21.11 11.13
C ALA A 9 -13.72 19.61 11.05
N GLN A 10 -14.92 19.18 11.44
CA GLN A 10 -15.33 17.76 11.30
C GLN A 10 -15.30 17.29 9.86
N ALA A 11 -15.81 18.09 8.91
CA ALA A 11 -15.74 17.75 7.47
C ALA A 11 -14.29 17.54 7.01
N GLY A 12 -13.36 18.41 7.44
CA GLY A 12 -11.92 18.26 7.16
C GLY A 12 -11.34 16.95 7.72
N PHE A 13 -11.72 16.57 8.93
CA PHE A 13 -11.26 15.31 9.57
C PHE A 13 -11.88 14.05 8.97
N LEU A 14 -12.99 14.14 8.26
CA LEU A 14 -13.57 13.03 7.49
C LEU A 14 -12.92 12.88 6.12
N ASP A 15 -12.81 13.97 5.38
CA ASP A 15 -12.34 13.94 3.99
C ASP A 15 -10.82 13.89 3.86
N GLY A 16 -10.09 14.58 4.73
CA GLY A 16 -8.63 14.65 4.68
C GLY A 16 -7.94 13.28 4.76
N PRO A 17 -8.29 12.41 5.72
CA PRO A 17 -7.75 11.05 5.80
C PRO A 17 -8.12 10.19 4.59
N ARG A 18 -9.33 10.36 4.02
CA ARG A 18 -9.77 9.65 2.82
C ARG A 18 -8.95 10.02 1.59
N VAL A 19 -8.68 11.31 1.38
CA VAL A 19 -7.81 11.77 0.29
C VAL A 19 -6.40 11.19 0.44
N ARG A 20 -5.83 11.18 1.66
CA ARG A 20 -4.51 10.58 1.90
C ARG A 20 -4.49 9.09 1.64
N SER A 21 -5.54 8.35 1.99
CA SER A 21 -5.58 6.93 1.70
C SER A 21 -5.65 6.66 0.20
N ASN A 22 -6.40 7.44 -0.57
CA ASN A 22 -6.39 7.36 -2.03
C ASN A 22 -5.00 7.67 -2.62
N MET A 23 -4.31 8.70 -2.09
CA MET A 23 -2.93 8.99 -2.49
C MET A 23 -1.97 7.85 -2.15
N ALA A 24 -2.19 7.11 -1.06
CA ALA A 24 -1.37 5.95 -0.68
C ALA A 24 -1.64 4.75 -1.59
N ILE A 25 -2.90 4.52 -2.01
CA ILE A 25 -3.26 3.52 -3.03
C ILE A 25 -2.54 3.82 -4.35
N ASP A 26 -2.50 5.09 -4.76
CA ASP A 26 -1.79 5.56 -5.96
C ASP A 26 -0.26 5.67 -5.79
N ARG A 27 0.27 5.22 -4.64
CA ARG A 27 1.71 5.20 -4.32
C ARG A 27 2.37 6.60 -4.23
N TRP A 28 1.59 7.65 -3.95
CA TRP A 28 2.13 8.98 -3.64
C TRP A 28 2.51 9.15 -2.17
N LEU A 29 1.93 8.33 -1.29
CA LEU A 29 2.22 8.26 0.14
C LEU A 29 2.57 6.83 0.55
N PRO A 30 3.16 6.63 1.75
CA PRO A 30 3.42 5.30 2.26
C PRO A 30 2.13 4.47 2.35
N SER A 31 2.20 3.19 1.96
CA SER A 31 1.05 2.26 1.93
C SER A 31 0.31 2.15 3.27
N ARG A 32 0.99 2.43 4.38
CA ARG A 32 0.38 2.45 5.72
C ARG A 32 -0.82 3.39 5.87
N PHE A 33 -0.92 4.43 5.04
CA PHE A 33 -2.06 5.35 5.02
C PHE A 33 -3.27 4.79 4.27
N ALA A 34 -3.11 3.75 3.47
CA ALA A 34 -4.21 3.04 2.82
C ALA A 34 -4.87 2.02 3.76
N HIS A 35 -4.13 1.50 4.76
CA HIS A 35 -4.66 0.49 5.67
C HIS A 35 -5.75 1.05 6.57
N LEU A 36 -6.84 0.29 6.70
CA LEU A 36 -7.92 0.56 7.63
C LEU A 36 -7.57 -0.02 9.01
N SER A 37 -8.05 0.62 10.08
CA SER A 37 -8.02 0.04 11.42
C SER A 37 -9.13 -1.01 11.58
N ASP A 38 -9.14 -1.75 12.71
CA ASP A 38 -10.20 -2.70 13.05
C ASP A 38 -11.61 -2.08 13.08
N ARG A 39 -11.68 -0.75 13.19
CA ARG A 39 -12.92 0.03 13.08
C ARG A 39 -13.23 0.52 11.66
N LEU A 40 -12.51 0.00 10.65
CA LEU A 40 -12.64 0.37 9.23
C LEU A 40 -12.42 1.87 8.96
N VAL A 41 -11.57 2.51 9.75
CA VAL A 41 -11.23 3.94 9.63
C VAL A 41 -9.74 4.09 9.32
N THR A 42 -9.38 5.10 8.54
CA THR A 42 -7.99 5.46 8.21
C THR A 42 -7.29 6.15 9.38
N GLN A 43 -7.08 5.42 10.48
CA GLN A 43 -6.59 5.95 11.76
C GLN A 43 -5.26 6.71 11.61
N ASN A 44 -4.30 6.17 10.86
CA ASN A 44 -3.01 6.82 10.63
C ASN A 44 -3.17 8.19 9.95
N GLY A 45 -4.14 8.32 9.04
CA GLY A 45 -4.47 9.58 8.37
C GLY A 45 -5.02 10.62 9.36
N ILE A 46 -5.93 10.19 10.25
CA ILE A 46 -6.54 11.06 11.28
C ILE A 46 -5.48 11.57 12.25
N VAL A 47 -4.63 10.68 12.78
CA VAL A 47 -3.58 11.04 13.74
C VAL A 47 -2.59 12.04 13.15
N VAL A 48 -2.12 11.79 11.92
CA VAL A 48 -1.19 12.72 11.24
C VAL A 48 -1.86 14.06 10.96
N MET A 49 -3.15 14.06 10.60
CA MET A 49 -3.88 15.29 10.36
C MET A 49 -4.07 16.10 11.65
N GLY A 50 -4.45 15.45 12.75
CA GLY A 50 -4.55 16.10 14.06
C GLY A 50 -3.21 16.68 14.52
N ALA A 51 -2.13 15.91 14.40
CA ALA A 51 -0.79 16.38 14.74
C ALA A 51 -0.37 17.58 13.87
N ALA A 52 -0.62 17.54 12.56
CA ALA A 52 -0.31 18.64 11.65
C ALA A 52 -1.12 19.92 11.98
N SER A 53 -2.41 19.76 12.33
CA SER A 53 -3.27 20.87 12.76
C SER A 53 -2.78 21.51 14.06
N LEU A 54 -2.38 20.69 15.04
CA LEU A 54 -1.79 21.20 16.29
C LEU A 54 -0.44 21.91 16.03
N LEU A 55 0.42 21.35 15.20
CA LEU A 55 1.68 21.99 14.82
C LEU A 55 1.44 23.35 14.11
N ALA A 56 0.45 23.45 13.23
CA ALA A 56 0.08 24.69 12.60
C ALA A 56 -0.45 25.72 13.61
N LEU A 57 -1.27 25.29 14.57
CA LEU A 57 -1.81 26.14 15.63
C LEU A 57 -0.70 26.68 16.55
N PHE A 58 0.20 25.82 17.02
CA PHE A 58 1.33 26.23 17.85
C PHE A 58 2.34 27.09 17.08
N GLY A 59 2.65 26.72 15.85
CA GLY A 59 3.58 27.47 14.98
C GLY A 59 3.07 28.85 14.59
N SER A 60 1.74 29.04 14.52
CA SER A 60 1.10 30.34 14.27
C SER A 60 0.87 31.14 15.55
N HIS A 61 1.23 30.63 16.72
CA HIS A 61 0.87 31.20 18.02
C HIS A 61 -0.63 31.55 18.15
N GLY A 62 -1.49 30.78 17.46
CA GLY A 62 -2.93 31.01 17.42
C GLY A 62 -3.36 32.22 16.57
N SER A 63 -2.49 32.80 15.75
CA SER A 63 -2.84 33.91 14.88
C SER A 63 -3.80 33.47 13.77
N VAL A 64 -5.03 33.97 13.82
CA VAL A 64 -6.06 33.68 12.80
C VAL A 64 -5.66 34.25 11.44
N ASP A 65 -5.08 35.45 11.40
CA ASP A 65 -4.65 36.11 10.16
C ASP A 65 -3.62 35.28 9.40
N PHE A 66 -2.63 34.74 10.13
CA PHE A 66 -1.63 33.85 9.54
C PHE A 66 -2.26 32.54 9.01
N LEU A 67 -3.18 31.93 9.76
CA LEU A 67 -3.87 30.72 9.31
C LEU A 67 -4.76 30.95 8.10
N VAL A 68 -5.41 32.13 7.98
CA VAL A 68 -6.20 32.52 6.80
C VAL A 68 -5.32 32.70 5.59
N VAL A 69 -4.12 33.25 5.72
CA VAL A 69 -3.15 33.35 4.62
C VAL A 69 -2.73 31.97 4.16
N LEU A 70 -2.35 31.08 5.09
CA LEU A 70 -2.04 29.67 4.77
C LEU A 70 -3.17 28.97 4.01
N TYR A 71 -4.40 29.13 4.49
CA TYR A 71 -5.58 28.53 3.89
C TYR A 71 -5.84 29.07 2.48
N SER A 72 -5.87 30.38 2.31
CA SER A 72 -6.21 31.01 1.02
C SER A 72 -5.25 30.62 -0.10
N ILE A 73 -3.93 30.62 0.17
CA ILE A 73 -2.92 30.20 -0.81
C ILE A 73 -3.15 28.74 -1.22
N ASN A 74 -3.35 27.83 -0.25
CA ASN A 74 -3.58 26.39 -0.55
C ASN A 74 -4.88 26.15 -1.33
N VAL A 75 -5.94 26.89 -1.04
CA VAL A 75 -7.21 26.79 -1.78
C VAL A 75 -7.00 27.20 -3.25
N PHE A 76 -6.34 28.33 -3.51
CA PHE A 76 -6.12 28.75 -4.89
C PHE A 76 -5.10 27.87 -5.63
N ILE A 77 -4.10 27.31 -4.95
CA ILE A 77 -3.25 26.26 -5.53
C ILE A 77 -4.10 25.08 -5.98
N THR A 78 -5.01 24.59 -5.12
CA THR A 78 -5.88 23.44 -5.41
C THR A 78 -6.81 23.72 -6.59
N PHE A 79 -7.44 24.88 -6.62
CA PHE A 79 -8.33 25.28 -7.73
C PHE A 79 -7.56 25.42 -9.05
N THR A 80 -6.41 26.05 -9.03
CA THR A 80 -5.57 26.22 -10.22
C THR A 80 -5.10 24.88 -10.77
N LEU A 81 -4.61 23.98 -9.90
CA LEU A 81 -4.18 22.63 -10.30
C LEU A 81 -5.35 21.77 -10.81
N SER A 82 -6.53 21.89 -10.20
CA SER A 82 -7.73 21.18 -10.65
C SER A 82 -8.14 21.63 -12.05
N GLN A 83 -8.22 22.94 -12.29
CA GLN A 83 -8.55 23.48 -13.61
C GLN A 83 -7.49 23.13 -14.66
N LEU A 84 -6.21 23.21 -14.28
CA LEU A 84 -5.11 22.79 -15.17
C LEU A 84 -5.21 21.31 -15.53
N GLY A 85 -5.53 20.45 -14.54
CA GLY A 85 -5.78 19.03 -14.77
C GLY A 85 -6.90 18.78 -15.78
N MET A 86 -8.01 19.53 -15.69
CA MET A 86 -9.12 19.45 -16.65
C MET A 86 -8.72 19.95 -18.04
N VAL A 87 -7.93 20.99 -18.15
CA VAL A 87 -7.41 21.47 -19.45
C VAL A 87 -6.54 20.38 -20.11
N ILE A 88 -5.65 19.75 -19.35
CA ILE A 88 -4.80 18.66 -19.85
C ILE A 88 -5.64 17.44 -20.24
N HIS A 89 -6.67 17.11 -19.45
CA HIS A 89 -7.59 15.99 -19.73
C HIS A 89 -8.29 16.20 -21.07
N TRP A 90 -8.98 17.32 -21.26
CA TRP A 90 -9.68 17.63 -22.51
C TRP A 90 -8.75 17.77 -23.72
N TRP A 91 -7.52 18.22 -23.49
CA TRP A 91 -6.51 18.24 -24.56
C TRP A 91 -6.12 16.83 -25.02
N LYS A 92 -6.01 15.88 -24.09
CA LYS A 92 -5.71 14.49 -24.42
C LYS A 92 -6.88 13.81 -25.12
N GLU A 93 -8.11 14.11 -24.70
CA GLU A 93 -9.33 13.50 -25.28
C GLU A 93 -9.89 14.25 -26.50
N ARG A 94 -9.13 15.17 -27.06
CA ARG A 94 -9.55 16.00 -28.22
C ARG A 94 -10.03 15.21 -29.43
N HIS A 95 -9.62 13.94 -29.58
CA HIS A 95 -10.03 13.07 -30.70
C HIS A 95 -11.27 12.23 -30.36
N ALA A 96 -11.65 12.12 -29.07
CA ALA A 96 -12.77 11.31 -28.62
C ALA A 96 -14.06 12.12 -28.46
N ASP A 97 -13.98 13.40 -28.04
CA ASP A 97 -15.14 14.26 -27.80
C ASP A 97 -15.15 15.45 -28.78
N PRO A 98 -16.19 15.59 -29.64
CA PRO A 98 -16.29 16.71 -30.57
C PRO A 98 -16.49 18.06 -29.85
N ARG A 99 -16.85 18.09 -28.58
CA ARG A 99 -17.06 19.31 -27.79
C ARG A 99 -15.82 19.73 -26.97
N TRP A 100 -14.68 19.11 -27.18
CA TRP A 100 -13.45 19.33 -26.41
C TRP A 100 -13.04 20.81 -26.33
N ILE A 101 -13.27 21.61 -27.41
CA ILE A 101 -12.92 23.05 -27.44
C ILE A 101 -13.73 23.82 -26.39
N LYS A 102 -15.04 23.55 -26.26
CA LYS A 102 -15.89 24.22 -25.25
C LYS A 102 -15.43 23.88 -23.84
N HIS A 103 -15.09 22.63 -23.58
CA HIS A 103 -14.61 22.18 -22.28
C HIS A 103 -13.23 22.77 -21.93
N ILE A 104 -12.32 22.85 -22.89
CA ILE A 104 -11.02 23.51 -22.69
C ILE A 104 -11.20 25.01 -22.47
N LEU A 105 -12.09 25.68 -23.21
CA LEU A 105 -12.28 27.13 -23.04
C LEU A 105 -12.77 27.45 -21.62
N VAL A 106 -13.78 26.72 -21.13
CA VAL A 106 -14.31 26.91 -19.77
C VAL A 106 -13.25 26.64 -18.71
N SER A 107 -12.56 25.47 -18.79
CA SER A 107 -11.52 25.11 -17.84
C SER A 107 -10.29 26.02 -17.98
N GLY A 108 -9.96 26.48 -19.18
CA GLY A 108 -8.84 27.39 -19.44
C GLY A 108 -9.06 28.78 -18.86
N ILE A 109 -10.27 29.34 -19.02
CA ILE A 109 -10.64 30.62 -18.40
C ILE A 109 -10.61 30.47 -16.88
N GLY A 110 -11.18 29.39 -16.34
CA GLY A 110 -11.11 29.07 -14.90
C GLY A 110 -9.68 28.96 -14.39
N CYS A 111 -8.81 28.26 -15.11
CA CYS A 111 -7.39 28.13 -14.80
C CYS A 111 -6.67 29.48 -14.81
N GLY A 112 -6.92 30.30 -15.83
CA GLY A 112 -6.34 31.63 -15.94
C GLY A 112 -6.76 32.56 -14.80
N LEU A 113 -8.05 32.56 -14.46
CA LEU A 113 -8.59 33.38 -13.37
C LEU A 113 -8.05 32.92 -12.00
N THR A 114 -8.13 31.63 -11.70
CA THR A 114 -7.63 31.10 -10.41
C THR A 114 -6.11 31.23 -10.29
N GLY A 115 -5.38 31.05 -11.38
CA GLY A 115 -3.93 31.25 -11.42
C GLY A 115 -3.53 32.73 -11.22
N PHE A 116 -4.27 33.66 -11.83
CA PHE A 116 -4.07 35.09 -11.60
C PHE A 116 -4.31 35.46 -10.14
N ILE A 117 -5.43 35.00 -9.55
CA ILE A 117 -5.72 35.24 -8.13
C ILE A 117 -4.63 34.62 -7.23
N LEU A 118 -4.19 33.38 -7.53
CA LEU A 118 -3.10 32.74 -6.81
C LEU A 118 -1.82 33.60 -6.82
N CYS A 119 -1.39 34.05 -8.00
CA CYS A 119 -0.21 34.89 -8.11
C CYS A 119 -0.37 36.21 -7.32
N PHE A 120 -1.52 36.85 -7.42
CA PHE A 120 -1.83 38.08 -6.70
C PHE A 120 -1.78 37.85 -5.17
N VAL A 121 -2.46 36.83 -4.66
CA VAL A 121 -2.49 36.49 -3.22
C VAL A 121 -1.09 36.17 -2.71
N VAL A 122 -0.31 35.38 -3.46
CA VAL A 122 1.07 35.04 -3.08
C VAL A 122 1.95 36.29 -3.00
N VAL A 123 1.86 37.20 -3.97
CA VAL A 123 2.66 38.42 -3.97
C VAL A 123 2.28 39.37 -2.83
N VAL A 124 0.98 39.62 -2.65
CA VAL A 124 0.47 40.54 -1.61
C VAL A 124 0.71 39.99 -0.21
N LYS A 125 0.52 38.70 -0.01
CA LYS A 125 0.63 38.03 1.32
C LYS A 125 2.01 37.44 1.56
N PHE A 126 2.99 37.67 0.70
CA PHE A 126 4.31 37.05 0.82
C PHE A 126 4.98 37.37 2.16
N ALA A 127 5.01 38.65 2.54
CA ALA A 127 5.60 39.10 3.79
C ALA A 127 4.80 38.74 5.04
N GLU A 128 3.48 38.49 4.90
CA GLU A 128 2.59 38.07 5.98
C GLU A 128 2.61 36.55 6.25
N GLY A 129 3.60 35.82 5.74
CA GLY A 129 3.76 34.37 5.95
C GLY A 129 3.43 33.52 4.72
N GLY A 130 3.06 34.11 3.59
CA GLY A 130 2.77 33.37 2.34
C GLY A 130 3.95 32.53 1.86
N TRP A 131 5.19 32.97 2.05
CA TRP A 131 6.39 32.21 1.71
C TRP A 131 6.51 30.90 2.50
N VAL A 132 6.06 30.88 3.78
CA VAL A 132 6.06 29.66 4.61
C VAL A 132 5.14 28.61 4.00
N THR A 133 3.94 29.04 3.56
CA THR A 133 2.99 28.15 2.87
C THR A 133 3.61 27.54 1.62
N MET A 134 4.27 28.37 0.80
CA MET A 134 4.90 27.90 -0.44
C MET A 134 5.99 26.86 -0.15
N VAL A 135 6.86 27.12 0.83
CA VAL A 135 7.94 26.19 1.22
C VAL A 135 7.36 24.86 1.71
N ILE A 136 6.35 24.90 2.61
CA ILE A 136 5.73 23.68 3.14
C ILE A 136 5.04 22.89 2.03
N THR A 137 4.22 23.57 1.20
CA THR A 137 3.45 22.89 0.16
C THR A 137 4.35 22.30 -0.93
N LEU A 138 5.35 23.04 -1.39
CA LEU A 138 6.32 22.53 -2.36
C LEU A 138 7.19 21.43 -1.78
N GLY A 139 7.58 21.53 -0.51
CA GLY A 139 8.31 20.47 0.20
C GLY A 139 7.52 19.17 0.28
N LEU A 140 6.24 19.24 0.66
CA LEU A 140 5.34 18.08 0.71
C LEU A 140 5.09 17.49 -0.69
N ALA A 141 4.85 18.35 -1.68
CA ALA A 141 4.68 17.91 -3.08
C ALA A 141 5.95 17.23 -3.61
N GLY A 142 7.12 17.80 -3.34
CA GLY A 142 8.42 17.21 -3.69
C GLY A 142 8.63 15.83 -3.03
N ALA A 143 8.33 15.72 -1.74
CA ALA A 143 8.40 14.45 -1.02
C ALA A 143 7.45 13.39 -1.63
N ALA A 144 6.22 13.76 -1.98
CA ALA A 144 5.26 12.88 -2.63
C ALA A 144 5.76 12.40 -4.02
N VAL A 145 6.33 13.30 -4.83
CA VAL A 145 6.93 12.94 -6.13
C VAL A 145 8.11 11.99 -5.97
N LEU A 146 8.98 12.24 -4.99
CA LEU A 146 10.12 11.36 -4.69
C LEU A 146 9.64 9.96 -4.27
N MET A 147 8.62 9.88 -3.41
CA MET A 147 8.02 8.60 -3.01
C MET A 147 7.43 7.86 -4.21
N LYS A 148 6.66 8.53 -5.06
CA LYS A 148 6.10 7.91 -6.28
C LYS A 148 7.18 7.37 -7.21
N ARG A 149 8.24 8.14 -7.43
CA ARG A 149 9.39 7.71 -8.26
C ARG A 149 10.08 6.49 -7.66
N HIS A 150 10.26 6.47 -6.33
CA HIS A 150 10.83 5.33 -5.64
C HIS A 150 9.97 4.07 -5.80
N TYR A 151 8.66 4.16 -5.57
CA TYR A 151 7.74 3.04 -5.77
C TYR A 151 7.70 2.55 -7.22
N ALA A 152 7.72 3.47 -8.20
CA ALA A 152 7.75 3.11 -9.61
C ALA A 152 9.03 2.35 -9.98
N ALA A 153 10.19 2.82 -9.52
CA ALA A 153 11.46 2.14 -9.74
C ALA A 153 11.47 0.74 -9.10
N THR A 154 11.01 0.62 -7.85
CA THR A 154 10.90 -0.68 -7.16
C THR A 154 9.94 -1.62 -7.87
N SER A 155 8.78 -1.14 -8.33
CA SER A 155 7.81 -1.95 -9.08
C SER A 155 8.39 -2.45 -10.41
N GLN A 156 9.14 -1.62 -11.11
CA GLN A 156 9.80 -2.01 -12.37
C GLN A 156 10.87 -3.10 -12.13
N THR A 157 11.59 -3.03 -11.02
CA THR A 157 12.58 -4.06 -10.69
C THR A 157 11.90 -5.36 -10.26
N LEU A 158 10.80 -5.27 -9.50
CA LEU A 158 10.00 -6.45 -9.11
C LEU A 158 9.33 -7.14 -10.30
N SER A 159 8.93 -6.39 -11.34
CA SER A 159 8.33 -6.99 -12.55
C SER A 159 9.27 -7.94 -13.29
N ARG A 160 10.59 -7.82 -13.09
CA ARG A 160 11.56 -8.81 -13.61
C ARG A 160 11.38 -10.18 -12.95
N LEU A 161 10.94 -10.22 -11.69
CA LEU A 161 10.63 -11.48 -11.00
C LEU A 161 9.34 -12.13 -11.51
N ASP A 162 8.47 -11.40 -12.21
CA ASP A 162 7.23 -11.93 -12.78
C ASP A 162 7.50 -12.93 -13.92
N THR A 163 8.72 -12.97 -14.46
CA THR A 163 9.15 -14.06 -15.35
C THR A 163 9.08 -15.43 -14.65
N LEU A 164 9.30 -15.47 -13.33
CA LEU A 164 9.15 -16.68 -12.53
C LEU A 164 7.69 -17.13 -12.47
N VAL A 165 6.74 -16.21 -12.43
CA VAL A 165 5.31 -16.51 -12.46
C VAL A 165 4.95 -17.23 -13.75
N LYS A 166 5.38 -16.67 -14.88
CA LYS A 166 5.15 -17.28 -16.21
C LYS A 166 5.80 -18.67 -16.32
N ALA A 167 7.03 -18.82 -15.82
CA ALA A 167 7.73 -20.12 -15.81
C ALA A 167 7.02 -21.14 -14.93
N ALA A 168 6.51 -20.73 -13.74
CA ALA A 168 5.76 -21.61 -12.86
C ALA A 168 4.40 -22.02 -13.44
N GLU A 169 3.74 -21.14 -14.18
CA GLU A 169 2.48 -21.44 -14.87
C GLU A 169 2.67 -22.35 -16.08
N MET A 170 3.80 -22.23 -16.79
CA MET A 170 4.15 -23.06 -17.96
C MET A 170 4.69 -24.46 -17.60
N SER A 171 5.17 -24.66 -16.38
CA SER A 171 5.70 -25.97 -15.97
C SER A 171 4.55 -26.95 -15.73
N VAL A 172 4.20 -27.69 -16.79
CA VAL A 172 3.23 -28.78 -16.75
C VAL A 172 4.00 -30.09 -16.59
N PRO A 173 3.90 -30.82 -15.47
CA PRO A 173 4.44 -32.18 -15.39
C PRO A 173 3.65 -33.13 -16.28
N GLY A 174 4.34 -34.04 -16.94
CA GLY A 174 3.73 -34.99 -17.87
C GLY A 174 2.78 -36.03 -17.24
N THR A 175 2.89 -36.29 -15.94
CA THR A 175 1.99 -37.21 -15.20
C THR A 175 1.53 -36.53 -13.92
N PRO A 176 0.22 -36.53 -13.58
CA PRO A 176 -0.24 -35.99 -12.31
C PRO A 176 0.42 -36.76 -11.16
N PRO A 177 1.20 -36.11 -10.30
CA PRO A 177 1.79 -36.80 -9.16
C PRO A 177 0.70 -37.22 -8.19
N GLU A 178 0.94 -38.35 -7.50
CA GLU A 178 0.09 -38.81 -6.43
C GLU A 178 -0.12 -37.74 -5.37
N ILE A 179 -1.36 -37.35 -5.11
CA ILE A 179 -1.70 -36.35 -4.09
C ILE A 179 -1.39 -36.98 -2.73
N ARG A 180 -0.25 -36.56 -2.16
CA ARG A 180 0.13 -36.97 -0.82
C ARG A 180 -0.67 -36.19 0.22
N GLU A 181 -1.39 -36.90 1.09
CA GLU A 181 -2.03 -36.28 2.24
C GLU A 181 -0.97 -35.71 3.21
N PRO A 182 -1.25 -34.58 3.85
CA PRO A 182 -0.32 -33.96 4.79
C PRO A 182 -0.17 -34.84 6.06
N ASP A 183 1.08 -35.21 6.36
CA ASP A 183 1.44 -35.85 7.62
C ASP A 183 1.67 -34.77 8.70
N ARG A 184 0.73 -34.59 9.60
CA ARG A 184 0.78 -33.55 10.65
C ARG A 184 1.97 -33.66 11.60
N LYS A 185 2.61 -34.84 11.69
CA LYS A 185 3.81 -35.07 12.51
C LYS A 185 5.11 -34.80 11.76
N ALA A 186 5.05 -34.63 10.44
CA ALA A 186 6.22 -34.41 9.65
C ALA A 186 6.65 -32.91 9.71
N ARG A 187 7.92 -32.66 9.39
CA ARG A 187 8.49 -31.31 9.30
C ARG A 187 7.75 -30.51 8.22
N THR A 188 7.28 -29.33 8.60
CA THR A 188 6.42 -28.50 7.77
C THR A 188 7.06 -27.12 7.52
N ALA A 189 7.18 -26.72 6.26
CA ALA A 189 7.53 -25.36 5.89
C ALA A 189 6.27 -24.53 5.72
N VAL A 190 6.16 -23.42 6.45
CA VAL A 190 5.04 -22.49 6.37
C VAL A 190 5.53 -21.21 5.70
N LEU A 191 5.06 -20.92 4.49
CA LEU A 191 5.46 -19.74 3.72
C LEU A 191 4.37 -18.66 3.79
N LEU A 192 4.74 -17.48 4.28
CA LEU A 192 3.90 -16.29 4.27
C LEU A 192 4.05 -15.57 2.94
N VAL A 193 2.93 -15.36 2.24
CA VAL A 193 2.88 -14.69 0.93
C VAL A 193 1.90 -13.53 0.94
N ASN A 194 2.08 -12.58 0.02
CA ASN A 194 1.19 -11.43 -0.21
C ASN A 194 0.53 -11.48 -1.58
N GLY A 195 0.38 -12.67 -2.17
CA GLY A 195 -0.20 -12.89 -3.47
C GLY A 195 0.64 -13.82 -4.34
N TRP A 196 0.09 -14.27 -5.48
CA TRP A 196 0.78 -15.05 -6.49
C TRP A 196 1.68 -14.15 -7.33
N ASN A 197 2.93 -13.96 -6.91
CA ASN A 197 3.88 -13.04 -7.54
C ASN A 197 5.31 -13.56 -7.48
N GLY A 198 6.20 -12.89 -8.21
CA GLY A 198 7.61 -13.28 -8.29
C GLY A 198 8.33 -13.30 -6.94
N LEU A 199 7.94 -12.44 -5.98
CA LEU A 199 8.51 -12.39 -4.64
C LEU A 199 8.21 -13.66 -3.85
N GLY A 200 6.93 -14.08 -3.82
CA GLY A 200 6.49 -15.30 -3.14
C GLY A 200 7.08 -16.55 -3.78
N LEU A 201 7.11 -16.62 -5.11
CA LEU A 201 7.74 -17.74 -5.84
C LEU A 201 9.24 -17.83 -5.61
N HIS A 202 9.95 -16.70 -5.59
CA HIS A 202 11.37 -16.69 -5.27
C HIS A 202 11.63 -17.22 -3.86
N SER A 203 10.80 -16.84 -2.89
CA SER A 203 10.86 -17.38 -1.52
C SER A 203 10.61 -18.87 -1.50
N LEU A 204 9.58 -19.36 -2.21
CA LEU A 204 9.28 -20.79 -2.33
C LEU A 204 10.45 -21.56 -2.94
N PHE A 205 11.00 -21.07 -4.04
CA PHE A 205 12.13 -21.72 -4.71
C PHE A 205 13.40 -21.70 -3.85
N ALA A 206 13.61 -20.65 -3.07
CA ALA A 206 14.70 -20.61 -2.11
C ALA A 206 14.57 -21.70 -1.04
N ILE A 207 13.36 -21.93 -0.49
CA ILE A 207 13.10 -23.02 0.46
C ILE A 207 13.37 -24.38 -0.20
N LEU A 208 12.80 -24.61 -1.40
CA LEU A 208 12.98 -25.87 -2.12
C LEU A 208 14.45 -26.14 -2.44
N ARG A 209 15.20 -25.12 -2.83
CA ARG A 209 16.64 -25.23 -3.16
C ARG A 209 17.51 -25.45 -1.94
N LEU A 210 17.24 -24.73 -0.83
CA LEU A 210 18.10 -24.77 0.37
C LEU A 210 17.86 -26.02 1.21
N TYR A 211 16.61 -26.49 1.27
CA TYR A 211 16.22 -27.56 2.16
C TYR A 211 15.82 -28.86 1.44
N GLY A 212 15.66 -28.84 0.12
CA GLY A 212 15.33 -30.04 -0.66
C GLY A 212 14.09 -30.77 -0.13
N ASP A 213 14.29 -32.06 0.22
CA ASP A 213 13.23 -32.92 0.77
C ASP A 213 13.14 -32.91 2.30
N PHE A 214 13.82 -31.98 2.98
CA PHE A 214 13.80 -31.88 4.44
C PHE A 214 12.38 -31.62 4.97
N TYR A 215 11.60 -30.78 4.26
CA TYR A 215 10.22 -30.52 4.58
C TYR A 215 9.31 -31.43 3.73
N ARG A 216 8.46 -32.21 4.41
CA ARG A 216 7.46 -33.06 3.73
C ARG A 216 6.19 -32.28 3.39
N ASN A 217 5.77 -31.39 4.29
CA ASN A 217 4.57 -30.57 4.11
C ASN A 217 4.94 -29.13 3.82
N PHE A 218 4.09 -28.49 3.06
CA PHE A 218 4.13 -27.05 2.82
C PHE A 218 2.78 -26.44 3.15
N VAL A 219 2.76 -25.37 3.94
CA VAL A 219 1.56 -24.59 4.21
C VAL A 219 1.79 -23.19 3.70
N ILE A 220 0.88 -22.69 2.86
CA ILE A 220 0.93 -21.33 2.33
C ILE A 220 -0.07 -20.50 3.12
N ILE A 221 0.40 -19.41 3.72
CA ILE A 221 -0.44 -18.46 4.45
C ILE A 221 -0.50 -17.16 3.66
N HIS A 222 -1.70 -16.73 3.33
CA HIS A 222 -1.98 -15.50 2.62
C HIS A 222 -3.07 -14.69 3.34
N VAL A 223 -2.81 -13.38 3.55
CA VAL A 223 -3.80 -12.47 4.10
C VAL A 223 -4.12 -11.39 3.07
N GLY A 224 -5.37 -11.38 2.61
CA GLY A 224 -5.92 -10.32 1.78
C GLY A 224 -6.11 -9.06 2.61
N VAL A 225 -5.58 -7.93 2.13
CA VAL A 225 -5.59 -6.66 2.87
C VAL A 225 -6.85 -5.87 2.53
N LEU A 226 -7.67 -5.60 3.55
CA LEU A 226 -8.74 -4.62 3.44
C LEU A 226 -8.14 -3.21 3.57
N ASP A 227 -8.02 -2.53 2.45
CA ASP A 227 -7.62 -1.13 2.40
C ASP A 227 -8.80 -0.23 1.97
N ALA A 228 -8.57 1.09 2.02
CA ALA A 228 -9.61 2.05 1.65
C ALA A 228 -9.98 2.00 0.16
N GLY A 229 -9.19 1.36 -0.68
CA GLY A 229 -9.48 1.16 -2.11
C GLY A 229 -10.38 -0.04 -2.36
N THR A 230 -10.20 -1.11 -1.58
CA THR A 230 -10.96 -2.36 -1.69
C THR A 230 -12.25 -2.35 -0.87
N PHE A 231 -12.35 -1.49 0.16
CA PHE A 231 -13.54 -1.39 0.98
C PHE A 231 -14.55 -0.37 0.41
N LYS A 232 -15.31 -0.78 -0.61
CA LYS A 232 -16.39 0.02 -1.22
C LYS A 232 -17.78 -0.59 -1.00
N GLY A 233 -17.85 -1.84 -0.53
CA GLY A 233 -19.08 -2.55 -0.28
C GLY A 233 -18.85 -4.02 0.08
N ALA A 234 -19.93 -4.75 0.26
CA ALA A 234 -19.87 -6.19 0.61
C ALA A 234 -19.35 -7.03 -0.58
N ASP A 235 -19.70 -6.64 -1.81
CA ASP A 235 -19.33 -7.37 -3.03
C ASP A 235 -17.80 -7.31 -3.26
N GLU A 236 -17.17 -6.18 -2.98
CA GLU A 236 -15.71 -6.03 -3.10
C GLU A 236 -14.97 -6.84 -2.03
N VAL A 237 -15.52 -6.95 -0.83
CA VAL A 237 -14.95 -7.82 0.23
C VAL A 237 -15.00 -9.28 -0.20
N GLU A 238 -16.12 -9.73 -0.80
CA GLU A 238 -16.25 -11.10 -1.29
C GLU A 238 -15.31 -11.36 -2.47
N SER A 239 -15.20 -10.42 -3.39
CA SER A 239 -14.21 -10.47 -4.48
C SER A 239 -12.78 -10.57 -3.96
N LEU A 240 -12.43 -9.83 -2.89
CA LEU A 240 -11.11 -9.92 -2.25
C LEU A 240 -10.87 -11.29 -1.62
N LYS A 241 -11.88 -11.89 -0.97
CA LYS A 241 -11.78 -13.24 -0.42
C LYS A 241 -11.52 -14.27 -1.52
N ASP A 242 -12.30 -14.22 -2.61
CA ASP A 242 -12.12 -15.11 -3.73
C ASP A 242 -10.74 -14.95 -4.40
N HIS A 243 -10.30 -13.72 -4.59
CA HIS A 243 -8.98 -13.42 -5.12
C HIS A 243 -7.86 -13.99 -4.22
N THR A 244 -7.94 -13.74 -2.91
CA THR A 244 -6.97 -14.25 -1.93
C THR A 244 -6.93 -15.77 -1.92
N ARG A 245 -8.09 -16.44 -1.99
CA ARG A 245 -8.20 -17.88 -2.08
C ARG A 245 -7.55 -18.41 -3.36
N VAL A 246 -7.93 -17.87 -4.51
CA VAL A 246 -7.43 -18.30 -5.83
C VAL A 246 -5.90 -18.16 -5.91
N GLU A 247 -5.35 -17.06 -5.41
CA GLU A 247 -3.90 -16.88 -5.39
C GLU A 247 -3.17 -17.87 -4.46
N THR A 248 -3.76 -18.17 -3.32
CA THR A 248 -3.24 -19.21 -2.40
C THR A 248 -3.29 -20.59 -3.05
N ASP A 249 -4.39 -20.92 -3.71
CA ASP A 249 -4.58 -22.20 -4.39
C ASP A 249 -3.60 -22.42 -5.55
N LYS A 250 -3.13 -21.36 -6.21
CA LYS A 250 -2.07 -21.45 -7.23
C LYS A 250 -0.76 -22.00 -6.66
N TYR A 251 -0.35 -21.55 -5.47
CA TYR A 251 0.84 -22.10 -4.78
C TYR A 251 0.64 -23.58 -4.42
N VAL A 252 -0.52 -23.92 -3.86
CA VAL A 252 -0.87 -25.29 -3.48
C VAL A 252 -0.84 -26.20 -4.72
N ALA A 253 -1.46 -25.76 -5.81
CA ALA A 253 -1.47 -26.49 -7.07
C ALA A 253 -0.06 -26.68 -7.62
N TYR A 254 0.77 -25.65 -7.60
CA TYR A 254 2.17 -25.71 -8.03
C TYR A 254 2.95 -26.76 -7.21
N LEU A 255 2.87 -26.71 -5.88
CA LEU A 255 3.56 -27.65 -4.99
C LEU A 255 3.09 -29.08 -5.18
N ARG A 256 1.78 -29.31 -5.28
CA ARG A 256 1.20 -30.65 -5.52
C ARG A 256 1.62 -31.22 -6.86
N ARG A 257 1.66 -30.40 -7.94
CA ARG A 257 2.17 -30.83 -9.25
C ARG A 257 3.63 -31.27 -9.19
N ASN A 258 4.42 -30.71 -8.25
CA ASN A 258 5.82 -31.09 -8.03
C ASN A 258 5.99 -32.18 -6.93
N GLY A 259 4.92 -32.95 -6.64
CA GLY A 259 4.97 -34.10 -5.73
C GLY A 259 5.10 -33.76 -4.24
N LYS A 260 4.84 -32.49 -3.87
CA LYS A 260 4.87 -32.05 -2.47
C LYS A 260 3.47 -32.05 -1.87
N SER A 261 3.35 -32.43 -0.58
CA SER A 261 2.12 -32.22 0.16
C SER A 261 1.96 -30.74 0.48
N ALA A 262 0.82 -30.14 0.14
CA ALA A 262 0.60 -28.72 0.31
C ALA A 262 -0.84 -28.40 0.73
N GLU A 263 -0.97 -27.41 1.64
CA GLU A 263 -2.23 -26.84 2.14
C GLU A 263 -2.18 -25.32 2.07
N GLY A 264 -3.31 -24.68 1.73
CA GLY A 264 -3.46 -23.22 1.72
C GLY A 264 -4.30 -22.76 2.90
N ARG A 265 -3.85 -21.72 3.58
CA ARG A 265 -4.60 -21.02 4.64
C ARG A 265 -4.64 -19.54 4.33
N TRP A 266 -5.81 -18.99 4.33
CA TRP A 266 -5.97 -17.58 3.99
C TRP A 266 -7.02 -16.90 4.86
N SER A 267 -6.89 -15.61 4.99
CA SER A 267 -7.91 -14.76 5.61
C SER A 267 -7.91 -13.38 4.93
N VAL A 268 -8.91 -12.57 5.26
CA VAL A 268 -9.00 -11.18 4.83
C VAL A 268 -9.15 -10.32 6.07
N GLY A 269 -8.35 -9.28 6.19
CA GLY A 269 -8.38 -8.42 7.35
C GLY A 269 -7.77 -7.05 7.12
N SER A 270 -8.07 -6.12 8.01
CA SER A 270 -7.49 -4.77 8.05
C SER A 270 -6.10 -4.75 8.65
N ASP A 271 -5.85 -5.55 9.70
CA ASP A 271 -4.54 -5.74 10.33
C ASP A 271 -3.90 -7.05 9.85
N VAL A 272 -3.00 -6.90 8.87
CA VAL A 272 -2.28 -8.04 8.28
C VAL A 272 -1.46 -8.80 9.31
N VAL A 273 -0.83 -8.09 10.27
CA VAL A 273 0.07 -8.71 11.25
C VAL A 273 -0.71 -9.52 12.25
N ASN A 274 -1.87 -9.03 12.73
CA ASN A 274 -2.76 -9.77 13.61
C ASN A 274 -3.32 -11.01 12.90
N SER A 275 -3.81 -10.85 11.67
CA SER A 275 -4.37 -11.97 10.89
C SER A 275 -3.32 -13.04 10.57
N LEU A 276 -2.09 -12.64 10.23
CA LEU A 276 -0.97 -13.57 10.04
C LEU A 276 -0.60 -14.31 11.33
N GLU A 277 -0.60 -13.62 12.47
CA GLU A 277 -0.31 -14.22 13.78
C GLU A 277 -1.34 -15.26 14.15
N ASP A 278 -2.63 -15.01 13.95
CA ASP A 278 -3.71 -15.95 14.23
C ASP A 278 -3.63 -17.19 13.33
N LEU A 279 -3.46 -17.00 12.01
CA LEU A 279 -3.27 -18.12 11.09
C LEU A 279 -2.00 -18.93 11.39
N ALA A 280 -0.92 -18.26 11.78
CA ALA A 280 0.34 -18.93 12.14
C ALA A 280 0.16 -19.77 13.41
N ARG A 281 -0.51 -19.22 14.43
CA ARG A 281 -0.81 -19.92 15.68
C ARG A 281 -1.64 -21.18 15.43
N ASP A 282 -2.70 -21.09 14.62
CA ASP A 282 -3.55 -22.23 14.32
C ASP A 282 -2.83 -23.26 13.44
N THR A 283 -1.97 -22.79 12.53
CA THR A 283 -1.09 -23.68 11.74
C THR A 283 -0.10 -24.43 12.64
N ALA A 284 0.49 -23.77 13.65
CA ALA A 284 1.43 -24.42 14.56
C ALA A 284 0.79 -25.46 15.47
N LYS A 285 -0.51 -25.32 15.79
CA LYS A 285 -1.28 -26.35 16.52
C LYS A 285 -1.46 -27.61 15.65
N ASP A 286 -1.80 -27.44 14.38
CA ASP A 286 -2.02 -28.54 13.45
C ASP A 286 -0.71 -29.21 13.01
N TYR A 287 0.37 -28.42 12.92
CA TYR A 287 1.71 -28.82 12.48
C TYR A 287 2.77 -28.43 13.53
N PRO A 288 2.95 -29.22 14.60
CA PRO A 288 3.85 -28.87 15.70
C PRO A 288 5.32 -28.69 15.29
N HIS A 289 5.74 -29.34 14.19
CA HIS A 289 7.10 -29.24 13.65
C HIS A 289 7.20 -28.26 12.49
N SER A 290 6.54 -27.11 12.61
CA SER A 290 6.53 -26.07 11.59
C SER A 290 7.63 -25.02 11.77
N VAL A 291 8.20 -24.60 10.64
CA VAL A 291 9.09 -23.42 10.55
C VAL A 291 8.46 -22.43 9.60
N PHE A 292 8.34 -21.18 10.04
CA PHE A 292 7.73 -20.10 9.27
C PHE A 292 8.77 -19.39 8.43
N PHE A 293 8.41 -18.99 7.22
CA PHE A 293 9.27 -18.31 6.26
C PHE A 293 8.59 -17.06 5.73
N GLY A 294 9.36 -15.97 5.58
CA GLY A 294 8.90 -14.75 4.94
C GLY A 294 9.99 -14.15 4.06
N GLY A 295 9.62 -13.63 2.90
CA GLY A 295 10.54 -12.95 1.99
C GLY A 295 10.82 -11.52 2.42
N GLN A 296 12.10 -11.11 2.39
CA GLN A 296 12.56 -9.75 2.61
C GLN A 296 13.17 -9.18 1.33
N LEU A 297 12.70 -8.03 0.89
CA LEU A 297 13.35 -7.29 -0.19
C LEU A 297 14.68 -6.70 0.30
N VAL A 298 15.77 -7.05 -0.38
CA VAL A 298 17.11 -6.52 -0.12
C VAL A 298 17.53 -5.67 -1.32
N PHE A 299 17.78 -4.39 -1.08
CA PHE A 299 18.20 -3.44 -2.08
C PHE A 299 19.72 -3.25 -2.02
N ARG A 300 20.38 -3.13 -3.17
CA ARG A 300 21.84 -2.91 -3.26
C ARG A 300 22.31 -1.63 -2.57
N LYS A 301 21.46 -0.59 -2.59
CA LYS A 301 21.70 0.66 -1.85
C LYS A 301 20.53 0.85 -0.88
N GLU A 302 20.80 0.60 0.40
CA GLU A 302 19.83 0.92 1.44
C GLU A 302 19.85 2.42 1.71
N GLY A 303 18.72 3.06 1.44
CA GLY A 303 18.46 4.46 1.78
C GLY A 303 17.42 4.56 2.90
N LEU A 304 17.26 5.74 3.49
CA LEU A 304 16.21 6.00 4.49
C LEU A 304 14.82 5.62 3.97
N TRP A 305 14.55 5.85 2.68
CA TRP A 305 13.28 5.53 2.04
C TRP A 305 13.01 4.03 1.96
N THR A 306 14.03 3.22 1.62
CA THR A 306 13.86 1.75 1.54
C THR A 306 13.55 1.16 2.92
N ARG A 307 14.18 1.66 3.97
CA ARG A 307 13.96 1.21 5.33
C ARG A 307 12.58 1.57 5.88
N ILE A 308 12.06 2.77 5.55
CA ILE A 308 10.77 3.25 6.02
C ILE A 308 9.60 2.63 5.24
N LEU A 309 9.77 2.42 3.92
CA LEU A 309 8.68 2.04 3.03
C LEU A 309 8.53 0.52 2.84
N HIS A 310 9.57 -0.27 3.11
CA HIS A 310 9.58 -1.71 2.81
C HIS A 310 9.86 -2.58 4.05
N ASN A 311 9.50 -3.86 3.95
CA ASN A 311 9.83 -4.93 4.91
C ASN A 311 9.23 -4.81 6.34
N ASN A 312 8.39 -3.84 6.61
CA ASN A 312 7.87 -3.61 7.97
C ASN A 312 7.02 -4.77 8.50
N ILE A 313 6.23 -5.41 7.61
CA ILE A 313 5.33 -6.52 7.98
C ILE A 313 6.16 -7.75 8.35
N VAL A 314 7.20 -8.08 7.57
CA VAL A 314 8.04 -9.27 7.80
C VAL A 314 8.71 -9.21 9.17
N PHE A 315 9.28 -8.07 9.55
CA PHE A 315 9.91 -7.92 10.87
C PHE A 315 8.90 -7.83 12.02
N ALA A 316 7.72 -7.24 11.78
CA ALA A 316 6.66 -7.18 12.77
C ALA A 316 6.14 -8.59 13.10
N ILE A 317 5.87 -9.41 12.09
CA ILE A 317 5.41 -10.79 12.29
C ILE A 317 6.51 -11.68 12.88
N GLN A 318 7.76 -11.53 12.44
CA GLN A 318 8.90 -12.24 13.03
C GLN A 318 8.98 -12.04 14.54
N ARG A 319 8.92 -10.77 14.98
CA ARG A 319 8.96 -10.44 16.41
C ARG A 319 7.81 -11.09 17.18
N ARG A 320 6.58 -11.06 16.65
CA ARG A 320 5.41 -11.65 17.31
C ARG A 320 5.51 -13.17 17.40
N LEU A 321 5.95 -13.82 16.34
CA LEU A 321 6.11 -15.27 16.33
C LEU A 321 7.22 -15.73 17.31
N TYR A 322 8.33 -14.98 17.38
CA TYR A 322 9.40 -15.26 18.34
C TYR A 322 8.94 -15.15 19.80
N VAL A 323 8.13 -14.14 20.13
CA VAL A 323 7.55 -14.03 21.49
C VAL A 323 6.68 -15.23 21.84
N ARG A 324 6.11 -15.90 20.83
CA ARG A 324 5.30 -17.12 21.01
C ARG A 324 6.11 -18.41 20.90
N GLY A 325 7.42 -18.34 20.76
CA GLY A 325 8.30 -19.50 20.59
C GLY A 325 8.19 -20.18 19.22
N LEU A 326 7.61 -19.53 18.23
CA LEU A 326 7.49 -20.06 16.87
C LEU A 326 8.70 -19.64 16.02
N PRO A 327 9.46 -20.59 15.42
CA PRO A 327 10.62 -20.30 14.63
C PRO A 327 10.24 -19.62 13.31
N PHE A 328 10.86 -18.47 13.01
CA PHE A 328 10.65 -17.72 11.79
C PHE A 328 11.97 -17.39 11.08
N MET A 329 12.06 -17.72 9.81
CA MET A 329 13.23 -17.43 8.97
C MET A 329 12.90 -16.39 7.91
N VAL A 330 13.73 -15.35 7.83
CA VAL A 330 13.63 -14.33 6.80
C VAL A 330 14.53 -14.70 5.62
N LEU A 331 13.94 -14.83 4.43
CA LEU A 331 14.64 -15.14 3.20
C LEU A 331 14.99 -13.85 2.45
N PRO A 332 16.27 -13.53 2.24
CA PRO A 332 16.65 -12.34 1.50
C PRO A 332 16.37 -12.52 0.02
N ILE A 333 15.63 -11.58 -0.56
CA ILE A 333 15.36 -11.53 -1.99
C ILE A 333 16.02 -10.27 -2.54
N ARG A 334 17.08 -10.47 -3.27
CA ARG A 334 17.85 -9.39 -3.84
C ARG A 334 17.13 -8.80 -5.05
N VAL A 335 17.00 -7.48 -5.02
CA VAL A 335 16.34 -6.69 -6.06
C VAL A 335 17.39 -5.78 -6.66
N ASP A 336 17.94 -6.20 -7.82
CA ASP A 336 19.01 -5.48 -8.55
C ASP A 336 18.49 -4.93 -9.88
#